data_0d3ea22d62bb186036bc915d10912577
#
_entry.id   0d3ea22d62bb186036bc915d10912577
#
_cell.length_a   1.000
_cell.length_b   1.000
_cell.length_c   1.000
_cell.angle_alpha   90.00
_cell.angle_beta   90.00
_cell.angle_gamma   90.00
#
_symmetry.space_group_name_H-M   'P 1'
#
loop_
_entity.id
_entity.type
_entity.pdbx_description
1 polymer ?
#
loop_
_entity_poly.entity_id
_entity_poly.type
_entity_poly.pdbx_seq_one_letter_code
_entity_poly.pdbx_strand_id
1 'polypeptide(L)'
;DLHSFPTRRSSDLSTGMRPLIVFSLISVLLLTFYIREGEAGPIHAVRSGVTTITSPVRFVGSAVAAPFNAIGNVFSNLTASQDTLDELKKQNEELTSKVAELSEAQKTAERLEGLVGLQSTYNLKSTAARIVGASGDAWTSTVTIDKGSADGLTINMPVTSSAGVIGQIIEVSAKTSTVRLIGDENSGVSAMVQDTRAQGMLQGQADGTLRLEYVSVDSDVKVGDIIVTSGIGGVFPKGLPLGTVSSVEK
;
A
#
# COMPACT_ATOMS: atom_id res chain seq x y z
N ASP A 1 -87.70 13.64 -67.70
CA ASP A 1 -88.24 14.40 -66.58
C ASP A 1 -88.32 13.51 -65.34
N LEU A 2 -88.06 14.01 -64.31
CA LEU A 2 -88.18 13.64 -62.92
C LEU A 2 -86.91 13.09 -62.22
N HIS A 3 -86.43 13.97 -61.45
CA HIS A 3 -85.47 13.86 -60.41
C HIS A 3 -85.53 12.65 -59.50
N SER A 4 -84.48 11.85 -59.37
CA SER A 4 -84.29 10.90 -58.31
C SER A 4 -83.19 11.36 -57.38
N PHE A 5 -83.57 11.74 -56.18
CA PHE A 5 -82.61 12.03 -55.09
C PHE A 5 -81.99 10.72 -54.58
N PRO A 6 -80.69 10.66 -54.33
CA PRO A 6 -80.06 9.52 -53.69
C PRO A 6 -80.29 9.53 -52.18
N THR A 7 -80.93 8.46 -51.69
CA THR A 7 -81.12 8.18 -50.27
C THR A 7 -79.81 7.91 -49.62
N ARG A 8 -79.41 8.77 -48.67
CA ARG A 8 -78.20 8.66 -47.83
C ARG A 8 -78.33 7.43 -46.93
N ARG A 9 -77.47 6.44 -47.13
CA ARG A 9 -77.43 5.18 -46.40
C ARG A 9 -76.76 5.46 -45.02
N SER A 10 -77.56 5.34 -43.95
CA SER A 10 -77.18 5.45 -42.55
C SER A 10 -76.51 4.19 -42.02
N SER A 11 -75.27 3.88 -42.38
CA SER A 11 -74.61 2.65 -41.89
C SER A 11 -73.11 2.82 -41.50
N ASP A 12 -72.58 4.06 -41.45
CA ASP A 12 -71.12 4.21 -41.15
C ASP A 12 -70.79 4.68 -39.74
N LEU A 13 -71.73 4.81 -38.81
CA LEU A 13 -71.50 5.21 -37.43
C LEU A 13 -70.98 4.06 -36.52
N SER A 14 -71.11 2.79 -36.94
CA SER A 14 -70.67 1.68 -36.09
C SER A 14 -69.24 1.27 -36.21
N THR A 15 -68.53 1.69 -37.29
CA THR A 15 -67.15 1.32 -37.50
C THR A 15 -66.16 2.28 -36.78
N GLY A 16 -66.55 3.55 -36.60
CA GLY A 16 -65.73 4.54 -35.88
C GLY A 16 -65.88 4.46 -34.35
N MET A 17 -67.01 3.93 -33.84
CA MET A 17 -67.19 3.87 -32.35
C MET A 17 -66.52 2.66 -31.72
N ARG A 18 -66.29 1.56 -32.47
CA ARG A 18 -65.58 0.38 -31.93
C ARG A 18 -64.16 0.69 -31.38
N PRO A 19 -63.28 1.38 -32.14
CA PRO A 19 -61.96 1.73 -31.59
C PRO A 19 -62.06 2.69 -30.41
N LEU A 20 -62.99 3.64 -30.38
CA LEU A 20 -63.18 4.55 -29.26
C LEU A 20 -63.60 3.81 -27.98
N ILE A 21 -64.51 2.83 -28.10
CA ILE A 21 -64.95 2.00 -26.97
C ILE A 21 -63.77 1.15 -26.45
N VAL A 22 -62.99 0.58 -27.36
CA VAL A 22 -61.80 -0.22 -27.00
C VAL A 22 -60.74 0.67 -26.27
N PHE A 23 -60.45 1.86 -26.81
CA PHE A 23 -59.52 2.78 -26.15
C PHE A 23 -60.03 3.28 -24.78
N SER A 24 -61.33 3.54 -24.64
CA SER A 24 -61.95 3.89 -23.38
C SER A 24 -61.87 2.75 -22.35
N LEU A 25 -62.10 1.51 -22.75
CA LEU A 25 -61.96 0.32 -21.89
C LEU A 25 -60.51 0.11 -21.45
N ILE A 26 -59.57 0.24 -22.36
CA ILE A 26 -58.09 0.15 -22.04
C ILE A 26 -57.72 1.26 -21.06
N SER A 27 -58.17 2.48 -21.27
CA SER A 27 -57.88 3.62 -20.37
C SER A 27 -58.45 3.39 -18.96
N VAL A 28 -59.67 2.89 -18.84
CA VAL A 28 -60.28 2.55 -17.54
C VAL A 28 -59.57 1.39 -16.87
N LEU A 29 -59.08 0.41 -17.62
CA LEU A 29 -58.35 -0.74 -17.11
C LEU A 29 -56.94 -0.31 -16.61
N LEU A 30 -56.28 0.57 -17.34
CA LEU A 30 -55.00 1.17 -16.90
C LEU A 30 -55.20 2.05 -15.68
N LEU A 31 -56.29 2.81 -15.59
CA LEU A 31 -56.58 3.66 -14.42
C LEU A 31 -56.89 2.82 -13.18
N THR A 32 -57.65 1.72 -13.34
CA THR A 32 -57.94 0.78 -12.25
C THR A 32 -56.68 0.05 -11.78
N PHE A 33 -55.80 -0.32 -12.70
CA PHE A 33 -54.52 -0.92 -12.37
C PHE A 33 -53.63 0.08 -11.64
N TYR A 34 -53.57 1.33 -12.08
CA TYR A 34 -52.84 2.42 -11.44
C TYR A 34 -53.30 2.69 -10.00
N ILE A 35 -54.64 2.69 -9.74
CA ILE A 35 -55.17 2.91 -8.39
C ILE A 35 -54.91 1.71 -7.45
N ARG A 36 -54.83 0.52 -8.00
CA ARG A 36 -54.59 -0.71 -7.24
C ARG A 36 -53.13 -1.01 -6.97
N GLU A 37 -52.20 -0.45 -7.76
CA GLU A 37 -50.76 -0.52 -7.56
C GLU A 37 -50.35 0.55 -6.54
N GLY A 38 -49.96 0.18 -5.34
CA GLY A 38 -49.44 1.11 -4.32
C GLY A 38 -48.17 1.83 -4.78
N GLU A 39 -47.61 2.72 -3.95
CA GLU A 39 -46.49 3.63 -4.27
C GLU A 39 -45.19 3.00 -4.80
N ALA A 40 -45.08 1.68 -4.93
CA ALA A 40 -43.86 0.96 -5.32
C ALA A 40 -44.00 0.08 -6.59
N GLY A 41 -45.01 0.28 -7.46
CA GLY A 41 -45.22 -0.53 -8.64
C GLY A 41 -44.38 -0.13 -9.87
N PRO A 42 -44.21 -1.03 -10.87
CA PRO A 42 -43.41 -0.81 -12.08
C PRO A 42 -43.86 0.41 -12.92
N ILE A 43 -45.11 0.85 -12.79
CA ILE A 43 -45.65 2.02 -13.50
C ILE A 43 -45.06 3.34 -12.92
N HIS A 44 -44.74 3.38 -11.65
CA HIS A 44 -44.05 4.55 -11.03
C HIS A 44 -42.62 4.73 -11.54
N ALA A 45 -41.92 3.64 -11.88
CA ALA A 45 -40.58 3.71 -12.47
C ALA A 45 -40.58 4.34 -13.88
N VAL A 46 -41.63 4.10 -14.65
CA VAL A 46 -41.84 4.74 -15.97
C VAL A 46 -42.17 6.22 -15.82
N ARG A 47 -42.98 6.59 -14.81
CA ARG A 47 -43.32 8.01 -14.54
C ARG A 47 -42.11 8.85 -14.08
N SER A 48 -41.25 8.31 -13.25
CA SER A 48 -40.02 9.02 -12.83
C SER A 48 -39.06 9.22 -14.02
N GLY A 49 -39.05 8.31 -15.00
CA GLY A 49 -38.30 8.45 -16.23
C GLY A 49 -38.86 9.52 -17.18
N VAL A 50 -40.19 9.65 -17.25
CA VAL A 50 -40.90 10.60 -18.15
C VAL A 50 -40.90 12.03 -17.58
N THR A 51 -40.98 12.21 -16.28
CA THR A 51 -40.96 13.58 -15.68
C THR A 51 -39.61 14.28 -15.79
N THR A 52 -38.53 13.53 -16.06
CA THR A 52 -37.20 14.11 -16.34
C THR A 52 -37.10 14.64 -17.78
N ILE A 53 -38.04 14.28 -18.66
CA ILE A 53 -37.98 14.63 -20.09
C ILE A 53 -38.93 15.81 -20.45
N THR A 54 -39.91 16.15 -19.58
CA THR A 54 -40.83 17.23 -19.83
C THR A 54 -40.46 18.53 -19.13
N SER A 55 -39.34 19.14 -19.54
CA SER A 55 -39.16 20.60 -19.43
C SER A 55 -39.89 21.27 -20.61
N PRO A 56 -40.53 22.43 -20.40
CA PRO A 56 -41.48 22.98 -21.37
C PRO A 56 -40.78 23.39 -22.68
N VAL A 57 -41.17 22.75 -23.75
CA VAL A 57 -40.79 23.13 -25.12
C VAL A 57 -41.41 24.50 -25.44
N ARG A 58 -40.59 25.54 -25.36
CA ARG A 58 -40.80 26.76 -26.13
C ARG A 58 -39.72 26.79 -27.18
N PHE A 59 -39.98 26.21 -28.31
CA PHE A 59 -39.46 26.68 -29.63
C PHE A 59 -40.15 25.84 -30.73
N VAL A 60 -41.16 26.42 -31.36
CA VAL A 60 -41.70 25.94 -32.61
C VAL A 60 -40.92 26.61 -33.71
N GLY A 61 -40.22 25.83 -34.50
CA GLY A 61 -39.58 26.32 -35.73
C GLY A 61 -38.26 25.65 -36.02
N SER A 62 -38.26 24.69 -36.97
CA SER A 62 -37.12 24.03 -37.60
C SER A 62 -36.71 22.67 -36.97
N ALA A 63 -37.53 21.67 -37.03
CA ALA A 63 -37.24 20.32 -36.57
C ALA A 63 -37.41 19.31 -37.69
N VAL A 64 -36.44 19.17 -38.56
CA VAL A 64 -36.29 17.97 -39.43
C VAL A 64 -34.82 17.48 -39.54
N ALA A 65 -33.86 18.09 -38.86
CA ALA A 65 -32.43 17.70 -38.94
C ALA A 65 -31.82 17.16 -37.63
N ALA A 66 -32.62 16.85 -36.59
CA ALA A 66 -32.12 16.58 -35.23
C ALA A 66 -31.90 15.12 -34.78
N PRO A 67 -32.18 14.03 -35.52
CA PRO A 67 -31.91 12.69 -34.96
C PRO A 67 -30.45 12.22 -35.13
N PHE A 68 -29.63 12.85 -35.99
CA PHE A 68 -28.27 12.36 -36.22
C PHE A 68 -27.20 13.01 -35.31
N ASN A 69 -27.44 14.20 -34.77
CA ASN A 69 -26.51 14.84 -33.83
C ASN A 69 -26.57 14.29 -32.42
N ALA A 70 -27.67 13.68 -32.00
CA ALA A 70 -27.79 13.07 -30.68
C ALA A 70 -26.96 11.78 -30.54
N ILE A 71 -26.81 11.02 -31.62
CA ILE A 71 -26.02 9.77 -31.64
C ILE A 71 -24.51 10.11 -31.60
N GLY A 72 -24.07 11.16 -32.31
CA GLY A 72 -22.69 11.62 -32.28
C GLY A 72 -22.21 12.07 -30.87
N ASN A 73 -23.08 12.75 -30.14
CA ASN A 73 -22.76 13.23 -28.79
C ASN A 73 -22.72 12.12 -27.72
N VAL A 74 -23.44 11.02 -27.92
CA VAL A 74 -23.37 9.84 -27.03
C VAL A 74 -22.05 9.10 -27.20
N PHE A 75 -21.57 8.95 -28.44
CA PHE A 75 -20.28 8.31 -28.71
C PHE A 75 -19.10 9.19 -28.26
N SER A 76 -19.15 10.52 -28.44
CA SER A 76 -18.10 11.42 -27.96
C SER A 76 -18.03 11.49 -26.44
N ASN A 77 -19.16 11.36 -25.73
CA ASN A 77 -19.18 11.29 -24.26
C ASN A 77 -18.66 9.96 -23.71
N LEU A 78 -18.80 8.86 -24.46
CA LEU A 78 -18.24 7.56 -24.08
C LEU A 78 -16.74 7.50 -24.25
N THR A 79 -16.19 8.07 -25.33
CA THR A 79 -14.73 8.17 -25.54
C THR A 79 -14.09 9.15 -24.56
N ALA A 80 -14.69 10.33 -24.33
CA ALA A 80 -14.22 11.28 -23.30
C ALA A 80 -14.24 10.67 -21.88
N SER A 81 -15.17 9.76 -21.59
CA SER A 81 -15.20 9.03 -20.32
C SER A 81 -14.08 7.99 -20.22
N GLN A 82 -13.68 7.35 -21.31
CA GLN A 82 -12.55 6.42 -21.33
C GLN A 82 -11.23 7.14 -21.17
N ASP A 83 -11.01 8.25 -21.89
CA ASP A 83 -9.83 9.09 -21.74
C ASP A 83 -9.67 9.62 -20.32
N THR A 84 -10.78 10.00 -19.67
CA THR A 84 -10.78 10.43 -18.27
C THR A 84 -10.46 9.29 -17.32
N LEU A 85 -10.95 8.08 -17.57
CA LEU A 85 -10.64 6.88 -16.76
C LEU A 85 -9.16 6.48 -16.90
N ASP A 86 -8.59 6.58 -18.10
CA ASP A 86 -7.19 6.25 -18.33
C ASP A 86 -6.27 7.31 -17.70
N GLU A 87 -6.64 8.59 -17.76
CA GLU A 87 -5.93 9.66 -17.05
C GLU A 87 -6.00 9.49 -15.54
N LEU A 88 -7.18 9.13 -14.96
CA LEU A 88 -7.33 8.84 -13.54
C LEU A 88 -6.53 7.62 -13.10
N LYS A 89 -6.46 6.56 -13.92
CA LYS A 89 -5.60 5.40 -13.65
C LYS A 89 -4.14 5.80 -13.63
N LYS A 90 -3.68 6.55 -14.64
CA LYS A 90 -2.31 7.05 -14.72
C LYS A 90 -1.95 7.93 -13.51
N GLN A 91 -2.84 8.84 -13.10
CA GLN A 91 -2.65 9.65 -11.90
C GLN A 91 -2.60 8.78 -10.63
N ASN A 92 -3.42 7.75 -10.55
CA ASN A 92 -3.42 6.81 -9.42
C ASN A 92 -2.11 6.00 -9.35
N GLU A 93 -1.61 5.54 -10.50
CA GLU A 93 -0.31 4.87 -10.60
C GLU A 93 0.84 5.80 -10.23
N GLU A 94 0.82 7.05 -10.71
CA GLU A 94 1.83 8.06 -10.36
C GLU A 94 1.78 8.40 -8.87
N LEU A 95 0.59 8.60 -8.30
CA LEU A 95 0.42 8.85 -6.87
C LEU A 95 0.88 7.66 -6.04
N THR A 96 0.58 6.44 -6.46
CA THR A 96 1.02 5.20 -5.79
C THR A 96 2.55 5.10 -5.80
N SER A 97 3.18 5.40 -6.93
CA SER A 97 4.65 5.44 -7.05
C SER A 97 5.26 6.51 -6.14
N LYS A 98 4.69 7.72 -6.12
CA LYS A 98 5.15 8.79 -5.23
C LYS A 98 4.98 8.45 -3.75
N VAL A 99 3.87 7.81 -3.38
CA VAL A 99 3.65 7.34 -1.99
C VAL A 99 4.70 6.32 -1.60
N ALA A 100 5.03 5.36 -2.48
CA ALA A 100 6.07 4.38 -2.24
C ALA A 100 7.46 5.03 -2.08
N GLU A 101 7.80 5.98 -2.95
CA GLU A 101 9.05 6.74 -2.88
C GLU A 101 9.16 7.56 -1.58
N LEU A 102 8.11 8.30 -1.22
CA LEU A 102 8.07 9.08 0.01
C LEU A 102 8.14 8.19 1.27
N SER A 103 7.47 7.04 1.25
CA SER A 103 7.54 6.07 2.36
C SER A 103 8.96 5.52 2.54
N GLU A 104 9.66 5.22 1.44
CA GLU A 104 11.05 4.76 1.51
C GLU A 104 12.01 5.87 1.97
N ALA A 105 11.81 7.09 1.49
CA ALA A 105 12.57 8.25 1.94
C ALA A 105 12.36 8.51 3.44
N GLN A 106 11.13 8.41 3.95
CA GLN A 106 10.82 8.54 5.37
C GLN A 106 11.53 7.48 6.21
N LYS A 107 11.43 6.20 5.83
CA LYS A 107 12.14 5.11 6.52
C LYS A 107 13.66 5.33 6.53
N THR A 108 14.20 5.86 5.43
CA THR A 108 15.63 6.18 5.35
C THR A 108 15.99 7.32 6.29
N ALA A 109 15.16 8.37 6.38
CA ALA A 109 15.36 9.47 7.32
C ALA A 109 15.31 8.99 8.78
N GLU A 110 14.30 8.22 9.17
CA GLU A 110 14.16 7.63 10.50
C GLU A 110 15.39 6.77 10.87
N ARG A 111 15.88 5.97 9.92
CA ARG A 111 17.09 5.18 10.13
C ARG A 111 18.32 6.04 10.32
N LEU A 112 18.50 7.12 9.54
CA LEU A 112 19.61 8.04 9.66
C LEU A 112 19.55 8.81 10.99
N GLU A 113 18.38 9.25 11.43
CA GLU A 113 18.18 9.88 12.74
C GLU A 113 18.60 8.95 13.88
N GLY A 114 18.23 7.65 13.78
CA GLY A 114 18.65 6.63 14.74
C GLY A 114 20.19 6.48 14.80
N LEU A 115 20.87 6.51 13.65
CA LEU A 115 22.33 6.44 13.59
C LEU A 115 23.00 7.69 14.18
N VAL A 116 22.46 8.88 13.92
CA VAL A 116 22.97 10.14 14.51
C VAL A 116 22.75 10.12 16.02
N GLY A 117 21.61 9.61 16.49
CA GLY A 117 21.33 9.43 17.92
C GLY A 117 22.36 8.53 18.61
N LEU A 118 22.73 7.39 18.01
CA LEU A 118 23.78 6.53 18.52
C LEU A 118 25.14 7.23 18.57
N GLN A 119 25.53 7.93 17.51
CA GLN A 119 26.77 8.64 17.45
C GLN A 119 26.89 9.67 18.59
N SER A 120 25.83 10.44 18.84
CA SER A 120 25.80 11.45 19.90
C SER A 120 25.80 10.84 21.31
N THR A 121 25.02 9.77 21.51
CA THR A 121 24.88 9.08 22.81
C THR A 121 26.20 8.45 23.27
N TYR A 122 26.94 7.86 22.34
CA TYR A 122 28.19 7.15 22.69
C TYR A 122 29.45 7.93 22.35
N ASN A 123 29.33 9.19 21.87
CA ASN A 123 30.43 10.06 21.45
C ASN A 123 31.42 9.36 20.51
N LEU A 124 30.90 8.59 19.56
CA LEU A 124 31.70 7.80 18.63
C LEU A 124 32.05 8.62 17.38
N LYS A 125 33.29 8.55 16.94
CA LYS A 125 33.64 8.92 15.56
C LYS A 125 33.24 7.79 14.64
N SER A 126 32.24 8.01 13.82
CA SER A 126 31.71 6.98 12.92
C SER A 126 31.58 7.49 11.48
N THR A 127 31.68 6.57 10.53
CA THR A 127 31.46 6.80 9.11
C THR A 127 30.25 6.01 8.68
N ALA A 128 29.27 6.68 8.07
CA ALA A 128 28.09 6.01 7.55
C ALA A 128 28.47 5.19 6.30
N ALA A 129 27.99 3.94 6.25
CA ALA A 129 28.25 3.02 5.16
C ALA A 129 26.93 2.32 4.73
N ARG A 130 26.91 1.84 3.51
CA ARG A 130 25.80 1.06 2.95
C ARG A 130 26.27 -0.37 2.65
N ILE A 131 25.44 -1.35 2.92
CA ILE A 131 25.66 -2.74 2.51
C ILE A 131 25.45 -2.81 0.99
N VAL A 132 26.49 -3.28 0.27
CA VAL A 132 26.49 -3.44 -1.19
C VAL A 132 26.58 -4.89 -1.62
N GLY A 133 26.84 -5.83 -0.71
CA GLY A 133 26.86 -7.26 -0.97
C GLY A 133 26.70 -8.06 0.31
N ALA A 134 26.30 -9.32 0.15
CA ALA A 134 26.27 -10.30 1.24
C ALA A 134 26.89 -11.61 0.72
N SER A 135 27.64 -12.32 1.55
CA SER A 135 28.08 -13.67 1.24
C SER A 135 26.89 -14.63 1.35
N GLY A 136 26.71 -15.46 0.34
CA GLY A 136 25.70 -16.50 0.31
C GLY A 136 26.20 -17.86 0.84
N ASP A 137 27.39 -17.91 1.42
CA ASP A 137 27.97 -19.16 1.92
C ASP A 137 27.27 -19.59 3.21
N ALA A 138 26.91 -20.87 3.27
CA ALA A 138 26.21 -21.44 4.43
C ALA A 138 27.02 -21.41 5.75
N TRP A 139 28.30 -21.14 5.67
CA TRP A 139 29.26 -21.23 6.79
C TRP A 139 29.79 -19.89 7.27
N THR A 140 29.62 -18.81 6.49
CA THR A 140 30.13 -17.49 6.85
C THR A 140 29.06 -16.43 6.64
N SER A 141 28.69 -15.79 7.73
CA SER A 141 27.73 -14.66 7.68
C SER A 141 28.50 -13.35 7.57
N THR A 142 28.82 -12.94 6.31
CA THR A 142 29.54 -11.71 6.04
C THR A 142 28.77 -10.79 5.09
N VAL A 143 28.99 -9.49 5.25
CA VAL A 143 28.46 -8.46 4.34
C VAL A 143 29.57 -7.54 3.88
N THR A 144 29.43 -7.00 2.68
CA THR A 144 30.35 -6.01 2.12
C THR A 144 29.70 -4.63 2.21
N ILE A 145 30.46 -3.65 2.68
CA ILE A 145 30.06 -2.24 2.77
C ILE A 145 30.82 -1.37 1.78
N ASP A 146 30.23 -0.24 1.36
CA ASP A 146 30.73 0.74 0.36
C ASP A 146 31.75 1.72 0.93
N LYS A 147 32.44 1.38 2.00
CA LYS A 147 33.47 2.17 2.67
C LYS A 147 34.71 1.33 2.92
N GLY A 148 35.88 1.96 2.76
CA GLY A 148 37.16 1.27 2.86
C GLY A 148 38.23 2.09 3.56
N SER A 149 39.49 1.74 3.31
CA SER A 149 40.64 2.44 3.91
C SER A 149 40.72 3.90 3.51
N ALA A 150 40.24 4.29 2.32
CA ALA A 150 40.15 5.68 1.89
C ALA A 150 39.19 6.52 2.74
N ASP A 151 38.21 5.89 3.39
CA ASP A 151 37.24 6.51 4.30
C ASP A 151 37.71 6.43 5.78
N GLY A 152 38.90 5.92 6.05
CA GLY A 152 39.48 5.79 7.38
C GLY A 152 39.12 4.50 8.12
N LEU A 153 38.55 3.50 7.43
CA LEU A 153 38.21 2.21 8.04
C LEU A 153 39.45 1.33 8.18
N THR A 154 39.49 0.58 9.26
CA THR A 154 40.56 -0.40 9.56
C THR A 154 39.96 -1.73 10.03
N ILE A 155 40.76 -2.80 9.95
CA ILE A 155 40.39 -4.12 10.47
C ILE A 155 40.11 -3.99 11.97
N ASN A 156 39.17 -4.80 12.47
CA ASN A 156 38.65 -4.85 13.84
C ASN A 156 37.76 -3.66 14.23
N MET A 157 37.43 -2.73 13.33
CA MET A 157 36.43 -1.71 13.65
C MET A 157 35.07 -2.30 13.83
N PRO A 158 34.32 -1.90 14.86
CA PRO A 158 32.93 -2.33 15.06
C PRO A 158 32.01 -1.69 14.04
N VAL A 159 30.96 -2.42 13.62
CA VAL A 159 29.90 -1.93 12.74
C VAL A 159 28.58 -2.01 13.51
N THR A 160 27.85 -0.87 13.52
CA THR A 160 26.60 -0.73 14.26
C THR A 160 25.47 -0.25 13.35
N SER A 161 24.24 -0.54 13.75
CA SER A 161 23.02 0.06 13.19
C SER A 161 22.25 0.80 14.29
N SER A 162 21.09 1.37 13.96
CA SER A 162 20.19 1.95 14.95
C SER A 162 19.67 0.92 15.98
N ALA A 163 19.67 -0.37 15.64
CA ALA A 163 19.25 -1.44 16.53
C ALA A 163 20.37 -1.96 17.46
N GLY A 164 21.64 -1.66 17.15
CA GLY A 164 22.78 -2.15 17.93
C GLY A 164 23.95 -2.60 17.07
N VAL A 165 24.79 -3.45 17.65
CA VAL A 165 25.97 -4.00 16.96
C VAL A 165 25.56 -4.97 15.86
N ILE A 166 26.09 -4.79 14.66
CA ILE A 166 25.93 -5.69 13.51
C ILE A 166 27.09 -6.68 13.43
N GLY A 167 28.32 -6.22 13.61
CA GLY A 167 29.50 -7.02 13.38
C GLY A 167 30.80 -6.26 13.52
N GLN A 168 31.84 -6.81 12.92
CA GLN A 168 33.20 -6.33 12.95
C GLN A 168 33.84 -6.42 11.57
N ILE A 169 34.61 -5.41 11.20
CA ILE A 169 35.38 -5.42 9.94
C ILE A 169 36.50 -6.45 10.03
N ILE A 170 36.54 -7.40 9.08
CA ILE A 170 37.56 -8.44 9.01
C ILE A 170 38.54 -8.24 7.84
N GLU A 171 38.12 -7.49 6.82
CA GLU A 171 38.94 -7.19 5.64
C GLU A 171 38.62 -5.79 5.14
N VAL A 172 39.64 -5.05 4.70
CA VAL A 172 39.52 -3.68 4.20
C VAL A 172 40.23 -3.54 2.87
N SER A 173 39.49 -3.14 1.85
CA SER A 173 39.99 -2.69 0.55
C SER A 173 40.00 -1.16 0.48
N ALA A 174 40.43 -0.58 -0.65
CA ALA A 174 40.48 0.87 -0.80
C ALA A 174 39.12 1.56 -0.66
N LYS A 175 38.05 0.97 -1.20
CA LYS A 175 36.69 1.56 -1.26
C LYS A 175 35.60 0.67 -0.64
N THR A 176 35.93 -0.53 -0.22
CA THR A 176 34.97 -1.48 0.37
C THR A 176 35.60 -2.18 1.56
N SER A 177 34.78 -2.70 2.45
CA SER A 177 35.20 -3.54 3.56
C SER A 177 34.28 -4.71 3.75
N THR A 178 34.81 -5.84 4.21
CA THR A 178 34.05 -7.04 4.57
C THR A 178 33.81 -7.04 6.08
N VAL A 179 32.58 -7.20 6.47
CA VAL A 179 32.11 -7.21 7.85
C VAL A 179 31.65 -8.62 8.19
N ARG A 180 32.19 -9.21 9.25
CA ARG A 180 31.67 -10.43 9.86
C ARG A 180 30.52 -10.06 10.78
N LEU A 181 29.37 -10.67 10.58
CA LEU A 181 28.19 -10.44 11.41
C LEU A 181 28.34 -11.11 12.79
N ILE A 182 27.66 -10.58 13.80
CA ILE A 182 27.67 -11.18 15.15
C ILE A 182 27.03 -12.56 15.20
N GLY A 183 26.17 -12.91 14.21
CA GLY A 183 25.57 -14.24 14.07
C GLY A 183 26.49 -15.28 13.41
N ASP A 184 27.70 -14.93 12.97
CA ASP A 184 28.66 -15.88 12.43
C ASP A 184 29.23 -16.75 13.56
N GLU A 185 29.41 -18.08 13.31
CA GLU A 185 29.97 -19.00 14.30
C GLU A 185 31.39 -18.62 14.76
N ASN A 186 32.16 -17.93 13.89
CA ASN A 186 33.49 -17.42 14.22
C ASN A 186 33.46 -16.02 14.81
N SER A 187 32.29 -15.48 15.13
CA SER A 187 32.17 -14.21 15.81
C SER A 187 32.24 -14.41 17.33
N GLY A 188 32.83 -13.43 18.01
CA GLY A 188 32.86 -13.42 19.49
C GLY A 188 32.84 -11.97 19.97
N VAL A 189 31.83 -11.62 20.75
CA VAL A 189 31.67 -10.26 21.31
C VAL A 189 31.67 -10.35 22.82
N SER A 190 32.60 -9.66 23.47
CA SER A 190 32.57 -9.56 24.94
C SER A 190 31.37 -8.76 25.41
N ALA A 191 30.44 -9.44 26.05
CA ALA A 191 29.12 -8.94 26.42
C ALA A 191 28.90 -8.93 27.93
N MET A 192 27.90 -8.21 28.37
CA MET A 192 27.42 -8.23 29.75
C MET A 192 25.93 -7.97 29.81
N VAL A 193 25.27 -8.52 30.81
CA VAL A 193 23.90 -8.18 31.17
C VAL A 193 23.89 -6.75 31.71
N GLN A 194 23.00 -5.90 31.23
CA GLN A 194 22.98 -4.47 31.57
C GLN A 194 22.76 -4.27 33.09
N ASP A 195 21.80 -4.99 33.68
CA ASP A 195 21.37 -4.77 35.05
C ASP A 195 22.28 -5.47 36.06
N THR A 196 22.52 -6.76 35.90
CA THR A 196 23.28 -7.59 36.85
C THR A 196 24.78 -7.45 36.65
N ARG A 197 25.24 -6.89 35.53
CA ARG A 197 26.65 -6.77 35.13
C ARG A 197 27.35 -8.14 34.97
N ALA A 198 26.58 -9.21 34.89
CA ALA A 198 27.11 -10.52 34.59
C ALA A 198 27.79 -10.50 33.22
N GLN A 199 29.04 -10.94 33.15
CA GLN A 199 29.85 -10.90 31.94
C GLN A 199 29.84 -12.28 31.25
N GLY A 200 29.98 -12.26 29.94
CA GLY A 200 30.06 -13.46 29.12
C GLY A 200 30.59 -13.14 27.71
N MET A 201 30.68 -14.15 26.89
CA MET A 201 31.02 -14.05 25.48
C MET A 201 29.76 -14.32 24.65
N LEU A 202 29.34 -13.36 23.84
CA LEU A 202 28.27 -13.56 22.88
C LEU A 202 28.85 -14.18 21.61
N GLN A 203 28.34 -15.34 21.20
CA GLN A 203 28.79 -16.11 20.06
C GLN A 203 27.65 -16.43 19.13
N GLY A 204 27.89 -16.36 17.82
CA GLY A 204 26.92 -16.81 16.82
C GLY A 204 26.87 -18.35 16.76
N GLN A 205 25.72 -18.89 16.40
CA GLN A 205 25.52 -20.32 16.23
C GLN A 205 25.20 -20.65 14.77
N ALA A 206 25.36 -21.94 14.38
CA ALA A 206 25.08 -22.39 13.00
C ALA A 206 23.64 -22.12 12.53
N ASP A 207 22.70 -22.02 13.43
CA ASP A 207 21.31 -21.72 13.15
C ASP A 207 21.01 -20.20 13.05
N GLY A 208 22.07 -19.36 13.16
CA GLY A 208 21.94 -17.90 13.15
C GLY A 208 21.49 -17.28 14.46
N THR A 209 21.29 -18.07 15.52
CA THR A 209 21.00 -17.56 16.85
C THR A 209 22.24 -17.05 17.56
N LEU A 210 22.07 -16.27 18.60
CA LEU A 210 23.16 -15.76 19.44
C LEU A 210 23.09 -16.45 20.80
N ARG A 211 24.24 -16.95 21.28
CA ARG A 211 24.34 -17.55 22.61
C ARG A 211 25.35 -16.75 23.46
N LEU A 212 24.94 -16.43 24.68
CA LEU A 212 25.83 -15.84 25.69
C LEU A 212 26.45 -16.97 26.52
N GLU A 213 27.73 -17.20 26.31
CA GLU A 213 28.50 -18.26 26.99
C GLU A 213 29.45 -17.70 28.06
N TYR A 214 29.99 -18.58 28.87
CA TYR A 214 30.95 -18.26 29.97
C TYR A 214 30.39 -17.28 31.01
N VAL A 215 29.09 -17.27 31.21
CA VAL A 215 28.45 -16.54 32.30
C VAL A 215 28.66 -17.28 33.60
N SER A 216 28.97 -16.58 34.70
CA SER A 216 29.11 -17.22 36.00
C SER A 216 27.79 -17.87 36.42
N VAL A 217 27.84 -19.10 36.95
CA VAL A 217 26.67 -19.87 37.39
C VAL A 217 25.87 -19.14 38.49
N ASP A 218 26.56 -18.31 39.29
CA ASP A 218 25.94 -17.53 40.37
C ASP A 218 25.27 -16.24 39.85
N SER A 219 25.34 -15.99 38.57
CA SER A 219 24.74 -14.77 37.98
C SER A 219 23.23 -14.94 37.79
N ASP A 220 22.46 -13.96 38.24
CA ASP A 220 21.01 -13.89 38.07
C ASP A 220 20.70 -13.27 36.67
N VAL A 221 20.56 -14.14 35.67
CA VAL A 221 20.17 -13.78 34.30
C VAL A 221 18.75 -14.24 34.04
N LYS A 222 17.90 -13.35 33.55
CA LYS A 222 16.47 -13.58 33.31
C LYS A 222 16.10 -13.32 31.85
N VAL A 223 15.03 -13.99 31.42
CA VAL A 223 14.39 -13.69 30.15
C VAL A 223 13.91 -12.24 30.16
N GLY A 224 14.24 -11.50 29.08
CA GLY A 224 13.96 -10.07 28.95
C GLY A 224 15.13 -9.15 29.33
N ASP A 225 16.21 -9.66 29.96
CA ASP A 225 17.38 -8.87 30.27
C ASP A 225 18.06 -8.34 29.02
N ILE A 226 18.53 -7.10 29.07
CA ILE A 226 19.23 -6.45 27.95
C ILE A 226 20.71 -6.83 28.01
N ILE A 227 21.24 -7.26 26.87
CA ILE A 227 22.65 -7.58 26.70
C ILE A 227 23.33 -6.43 25.95
N VAL A 228 24.45 -5.96 26.49
CA VAL A 228 25.26 -4.89 25.92
C VAL A 228 26.73 -5.30 25.84
N THR A 229 27.51 -4.60 25.02
CA THR A 229 28.96 -4.82 24.95
C THR A 229 29.64 -4.44 26.28
N SER A 230 30.56 -5.28 26.75
CA SER A 230 31.27 -5.04 28.02
C SER A 230 32.42 -4.02 27.89
N GLY A 231 32.94 -3.82 26.67
CA GLY A 231 34.14 -3.04 26.38
C GLY A 231 35.44 -3.80 26.60
N ILE A 232 35.38 -5.06 27.08
CA ILE A 232 36.55 -5.91 27.25
C ILE A 232 37.09 -6.33 25.90
N GLY A 233 38.39 -6.35 25.73
CA GLY A 233 39.05 -6.64 24.46
C GLY A 233 39.27 -5.43 23.55
N GLY A 234 38.66 -4.27 23.85
CA GLY A 234 38.93 -3.00 23.18
C GLY A 234 38.40 -2.86 21.74
N VAL A 235 37.78 -3.88 21.20
CA VAL A 235 37.18 -3.89 19.85
C VAL A 235 35.85 -3.13 19.84
N PHE A 236 34.97 -3.46 20.75
CA PHE A 236 33.64 -2.86 20.86
C PHE A 236 33.64 -1.85 22.03
N PRO A 237 33.22 -0.60 21.80
CA PRO A 237 32.95 0.32 22.92
C PRO A 237 31.95 -0.28 23.89
N LYS A 238 32.09 0.08 25.17
CA LYS A 238 31.19 -0.39 26.22
C LYS A 238 29.80 0.18 26.07
N GLY A 239 28.74 -0.65 26.27
CA GLY A 239 27.35 -0.24 26.40
C GLY A 239 26.57 -0.27 25.11
N LEU A 240 27.14 -0.71 23.98
CA LEU A 240 26.37 -0.87 22.72
C LEU A 240 25.39 -2.02 22.86
N PRO A 241 24.12 -1.87 22.45
CA PRO A 241 23.12 -2.93 22.53
C PRO A 241 23.47 -4.10 21.60
N LEU A 242 23.28 -5.32 22.08
CA LEU A 242 23.47 -6.57 21.36
C LEU A 242 22.16 -7.33 21.16
N GLY A 243 21.23 -7.21 22.11
CA GLY A 243 19.92 -7.87 22.06
C GLY A 243 19.32 -8.06 23.45
N THR A 244 18.32 -8.94 23.54
CA THR A 244 17.63 -9.32 24.78
C THR A 244 17.63 -10.83 24.94
N VAL A 245 17.67 -11.28 26.19
CA VAL A 245 17.61 -12.70 26.53
C VAL A 245 16.25 -13.27 26.22
N SER A 246 16.17 -14.26 25.33
CA SER A 246 14.95 -14.98 24.97
C SER A 246 14.74 -16.24 25.78
N SER A 247 15.83 -16.96 26.16
CA SER A 247 15.80 -18.16 26.96
C SER A 247 17.06 -18.27 27.82
N VAL A 248 16.96 -18.97 28.94
CA VAL A 248 18.09 -19.27 29.83
C VAL A 248 18.19 -20.77 30.02
N GLU A 249 19.32 -21.35 29.63
CA GLU A 249 19.68 -22.75 29.85
C GLU A 249 20.77 -22.82 30.90
N LYS A 250 20.68 -23.75 31.83
CA LYS A 250 21.66 -23.98 32.91
C LYS A 250 22.39 -25.29 32.73
#